data_ef450f2e833398f104286c579795a092
#
_entry.id   ef450f2e833398f104286c579795a092
#
_cell.length_a   1.000
_cell.length_b   1.000
_cell.length_c   1.000
_cell.angle_alpha   90.00
_cell.angle_beta   90.00
_cell.angle_gamma   90.00
#
_symmetry.space_group_name_H-M   'P 1'
#
loop_
_entity.id
_entity.type
_entity.pdbx_description
1 polymer ?
#
loop_
_entity_poly.entity_id
_entity_poly.type
_entity_poly.pdbx_seq_one_letter_code
_entity_poly.pdbx_strand_id
1 'polypeptide(L)'
;MKYPLYFFLMLSVVVAFGQDYETKQYISQNDTLPYRILLPENYNPNKSYPLVVFLHGAGERGNDNELQLIHGSFLFKSKEFRQKHPAIVVFPQCPKNSYWASVQKNQIHKKEKKFKFQKKLGKYRTQELVELFLNDLEKSYKIDTTRRYIGGLSMGGMGTFELVARMPNYFAAAFAICGGGNPSWSKILSNTPFWIFHGSNDLIVSYGYSKRMFRNMKRYNKETRFTTYEGVGHNSWDTAFKELELFTWVFSFTKK
;
A
#
# COMPACT_ATOMS: atom_id res chain seq x y z
N MET A 1 -47.95 -46.24 -26.96
CA MET A 1 -46.57 -46.20 -26.45
C MET A 1 -46.32 -44.83 -25.92
N LYS A 2 -46.14 -44.64 -24.58
CA LYS A 2 -45.84 -43.36 -23.92
C LYS A 2 -44.32 -43.32 -23.67
N TYR A 3 -43.61 -42.39 -24.28
CA TYR A 3 -42.18 -42.18 -24.03
C TYR A 3 -42.01 -41.31 -22.78
N PRO A 4 -41.14 -41.67 -21.80
CA PRO A 4 -40.88 -40.82 -20.66
C PRO A 4 -39.94 -39.69 -21.07
N LEU A 5 -40.31 -38.46 -20.75
CA LEU A 5 -39.50 -37.26 -20.93
C LEU A 5 -38.50 -37.16 -19.77
N TYR A 6 -37.22 -37.46 -20.02
CA TYR A 6 -36.16 -37.27 -19.03
C TYR A 6 -35.76 -35.80 -19.00
N PHE A 7 -36.07 -35.14 -17.90
CA PHE A 7 -35.58 -33.78 -17.62
C PHE A 7 -34.16 -33.87 -17.07
N PHE A 8 -33.19 -33.51 -17.89
CA PHE A 8 -31.79 -33.43 -17.46
C PHE A 8 -31.57 -32.09 -16.72
N LEU A 9 -31.55 -32.14 -15.38
CA LEU A 9 -31.22 -30.99 -14.54
C LEU A 9 -29.71 -30.78 -14.63
N MET A 10 -29.24 -29.81 -15.46
CA MET A 10 -27.83 -29.36 -15.42
C MET A 10 -27.57 -28.60 -14.12
N LEU A 11 -26.98 -29.29 -13.16
CA LEU A 11 -26.43 -28.65 -11.97
C LEU A 11 -25.15 -27.89 -12.39
N SER A 12 -25.28 -26.59 -12.59
CA SER A 12 -24.11 -25.72 -12.74
C SER A 12 -23.42 -25.61 -11.38
N VAL A 13 -22.36 -26.38 -11.20
CA VAL A 13 -21.44 -26.22 -10.06
C VAL A 13 -20.72 -24.90 -10.24
N VAL A 14 -21.20 -23.85 -9.58
CA VAL A 14 -20.46 -22.61 -9.41
C VAL A 14 -19.31 -22.94 -8.44
N VAL A 15 -18.16 -23.26 -8.99
CA VAL A 15 -16.92 -23.34 -8.20
C VAL A 15 -16.59 -21.92 -7.78
N ALA A 16 -16.99 -21.55 -6.57
CA ALA A 16 -16.52 -20.33 -5.93
C ALA A 16 -15.04 -20.54 -5.58
N PHE A 17 -14.14 -20.24 -6.52
CA PHE A 17 -12.75 -20.06 -6.21
C PHE A 17 -12.66 -18.89 -5.22
N GLY A 18 -12.26 -19.16 -3.98
CA GLY A 18 -11.83 -18.11 -3.07
C GLY A 18 -10.71 -17.36 -3.79
N GLN A 19 -11.02 -16.14 -4.25
CA GLN A 19 -10.03 -15.36 -5.02
C GLN A 19 -8.80 -15.14 -4.15
N ASP A 20 -7.68 -15.67 -4.60
CA ASP A 20 -6.36 -15.38 -4.06
C ASP A 20 -5.66 -14.29 -4.86
N TYR A 21 -4.50 -13.85 -4.40
CA TYR A 21 -3.67 -12.90 -5.13
C TYR A 21 -3.17 -13.51 -6.44
N GLU A 22 -3.56 -12.93 -7.57
CA GLU A 22 -3.03 -13.29 -8.88
C GLU A 22 -1.61 -12.79 -9.04
N THR A 23 -0.75 -13.61 -9.67
CA THR A 23 0.61 -13.27 -10.05
C THR A 23 0.62 -12.48 -11.34
N LYS A 24 1.18 -11.28 -11.35
CA LYS A 24 1.28 -10.39 -12.51
C LYS A 24 2.67 -9.74 -12.59
N GLN A 25 2.96 -9.16 -13.74
CA GLN A 25 4.17 -8.37 -13.97
C GLN A 25 3.80 -7.14 -14.80
N TYR A 26 4.34 -6.00 -14.42
CA TYR A 26 4.34 -4.80 -15.26
C TYR A 26 5.71 -4.68 -15.95
N ILE A 27 5.71 -4.55 -17.26
CA ILE A 27 6.91 -4.46 -18.08
C ILE A 27 6.93 -3.07 -18.73
N SER A 28 7.99 -2.30 -18.49
CA SER A 28 8.23 -1.01 -19.11
C SER A 28 9.65 -0.96 -19.66
N GLN A 29 9.79 -0.91 -20.98
CA GLN A 29 11.09 -0.94 -21.67
C GLN A 29 11.97 -2.10 -21.18
N ASN A 30 12.99 -1.80 -20.37
CA ASN A 30 13.94 -2.77 -19.83
C ASN A 30 13.68 -3.12 -18.36
N ASP A 31 12.55 -2.67 -17.78
CA ASP A 31 12.22 -2.87 -16.37
C ASP A 31 11.01 -3.79 -16.22
N THR A 32 11.10 -4.67 -15.23
CA THR A 32 9.97 -5.50 -14.81
C THR A 32 9.67 -5.22 -13.34
N LEU A 33 8.40 -4.95 -13.04
CA LEU A 33 7.90 -4.83 -11.68
C LEU A 33 6.94 -6.01 -11.43
N PRO A 34 7.38 -7.04 -10.69
CA PRO A 34 6.47 -8.08 -10.22
C PRO A 34 5.43 -7.47 -9.28
N TYR A 35 4.18 -7.91 -9.39
CA TYR A 35 3.14 -7.52 -8.44
C TYR A 35 2.11 -8.61 -8.25
N ARG A 36 1.45 -8.59 -7.12
CA ARG A 36 0.29 -9.40 -6.82
C ARG A 36 -0.95 -8.52 -6.82
N ILE A 37 -2.04 -9.03 -7.37
CA ILE A 37 -3.32 -8.34 -7.42
C ILE A 37 -4.42 -9.21 -6.82
N LEU A 38 -5.23 -8.61 -5.95
CA LEU A 38 -6.46 -9.20 -5.42
C LEU A 38 -7.64 -8.39 -5.92
N LEU A 39 -8.50 -9.04 -6.70
CA LEU A 39 -9.74 -8.43 -7.17
C LEU A 39 -10.87 -8.58 -6.13
N PRO A 40 -11.87 -7.68 -6.12
CA PRO A 40 -13.06 -7.83 -5.28
C PRO A 40 -13.76 -9.17 -5.50
N GLU A 41 -14.47 -9.67 -4.50
CA GLU A 41 -15.40 -10.78 -4.70
C GLU A 41 -16.46 -10.39 -5.75
N ASN A 42 -16.76 -11.32 -6.66
CA ASN A 42 -17.68 -11.05 -7.78
C ASN A 42 -17.26 -9.83 -8.63
N TYR A 43 -15.95 -9.70 -8.90
CA TYR A 43 -15.41 -8.64 -9.73
C TYR A 43 -16.17 -8.54 -11.06
N ASN A 44 -16.61 -7.32 -11.37
CA ASN A 44 -17.29 -7.02 -12.62
C ASN A 44 -16.48 -5.93 -13.37
N PRO A 45 -15.91 -6.22 -14.56
CA PRO A 45 -15.09 -5.28 -15.30
C PRO A 45 -15.85 -4.01 -15.76
N ASN A 46 -17.17 -4.01 -15.69
CA ASN A 46 -18.00 -2.86 -16.02
C ASN A 46 -18.23 -1.91 -14.82
N LYS A 47 -17.84 -2.32 -13.61
CA LYS A 47 -17.95 -1.49 -12.39
C LYS A 47 -16.60 -0.89 -12.03
N SER A 48 -16.62 0.34 -11.51
CA SER A 48 -15.42 0.99 -10.96
C SER A 48 -15.22 0.59 -9.49
N TYR A 49 -13.96 0.31 -9.14
CA TYR A 49 -13.57 -0.10 -7.79
C TYR A 49 -12.47 0.80 -7.22
N PRO A 50 -12.45 1.03 -5.91
CA PRO A 50 -11.31 1.64 -5.25
C PRO A 50 -10.03 0.86 -5.53
N LEU A 51 -8.88 1.56 -5.54
CA LEU A 51 -7.55 0.97 -5.59
C LEU A 51 -6.86 1.09 -4.23
N VAL A 52 -6.28 0.01 -3.75
CA VAL A 52 -5.36 0.02 -2.62
C VAL A 52 -3.99 -0.46 -3.08
N VAL A 53 -2.97 0.35 -2.87
CA VAL A 53 -1.56 0.00 -3.11
C VAL A 53 -0.89 -0.25 -1.77
N PHE A 54 -0.24 -1.40 -1.59
CA PHE A 54 0.48 -1.70 -0.36
C PHE A 54 1.96 -1.97 -0.63
N LEU A 55 2.83 -1.22 0.04
CA LEU A 55 4.28 -1.29 -0.11
C LEU A 55 4.90 -2.04 1.06
N HIS A 56 5.58 -3.13 0.76
CA HIS A 56 6.25 -4.01 1.71
C HIS A 56 7.52 -3.40 2.31
N GLY A 57 8.07 -4.03 3.34
CA GLY A 57 9.34 -3.66 4.00
C GLY A 57 10.59 -4.06 3.21
N ALA A 58 11.75 -3.82 3.79
CA ALA A 58 13.02 -4.08 3.11
C ALA A 58 13.39 -5.57 3.03
N GLY A 59 12.82 -6.41 3.88
CA GLY A 59 13.03 -7.87 3.90
C GLY A 59 12.42 -8.57 2.70
N GLU A 60 11.32 -8.04 2.18
CA GLU A 60 10.48 -8.66 1.14
C GLU A 60 10.88 -8.23 -0.28
N ARG A 61 12.04 -7.54 -0.43
CA ARG A 61 12.59 -7.19 -1.75
C ARG A 61 13.05 -8.42 -2.50
N GLY A 62 12.78 -8.47 -3.79
CA GLY A 62 13.12 -9.60 -4.64
C GLY A 62 12.54 -9.50 -6.03
N ASN A 63 12.39 -10.66 -6.65
CA ASN A 63 11.73 -10.87 -7.93
C ASN A 63 10.97 -12.22 -7.97
N ASP A 64 10.79 -12.84 -6.80
CA ASP A 64 10.04 -14.10 -6.65
C ASP A 64 8.53 -13.90 -6.78
N ASN A 65 8.09 -12.65 -6.67
CA ASN A 65 6.68 -12.27 -6.69
C ASN A 65 5.84 -12.95 -5.58
N GLU A 66 6.45 -13.23 -4.43
CA GLU A 66 5.81 -13.90 -3.28
C GLU A 66 6.06 -13.18 -1.96
N LEU A 67 7.32 -12.81 -1.69
CA LEU A 67 7.73 -12.23 -0.40
C LEU A 67 6.95 -10.96 -0.03
N GLN A 68 6.53 -10.15 -0.99
CA GLN A 68 5.74 -8.94 -0.73
C GLN A 68 4.40 -9.20 -0.04
N LEU A 69 3.92 -10.44 -0.02
CA LEU A 69 2.67 -10.83 0.64
C LEU A 69 2.84 -11.23 2.11
N ILE A 70 4.08 -11.37 2.62
CA ILE A 70 4.34 -11.87 3.99
C ILE A 70 3.62 -11.02 5.05
N HIS A 71 3.63 -9.69 4.88
CA HIS A 71 3.04 -8.78 5.84
C HIS A 71 1.85 -8.02 5.24
N GLY A 72 0.71 -8.06 5.93
CA GLY A 72 -0.48 -7.26 5.60
C GLY A 72 -1.40 -7.85 4.54
N SER A 73 -0.96 -8.81 3.71
CA SER A 73 -1.82 -9.38 2.66
C SER A 73 -3.09 -10.05 3.19
N PHE A 74 -2.99 -10.70 4.35
CA PHE A 74 -4.10 -11.39 4.99
C PHE A 74 -5.26 -10.44 5.37
N LEU A 75 -4.97 -9.16 5.63
CA LEU A 75 -5.98 -8.16 5.97
C LEU A 75 -7.00 -7.98 4.84
N PHE A 76 -6.49 -7.87 3.62
CA PHE A 76 -7.30 -7.64 2.44
C PHE A 76 -8.05 -8.91 1.97
N LYS A 77 -7.57 -10.09 2.39
CA LYS A 77 -8.27 -11.38 2.17
C LYS A 77 -9.35 -11.63 3.22
N SER A 78 -9.39 -10.88 4.31
CA SER A 78 -10.38 -11.07 5.36
C SER A 78 -11.79 -10.86 4.83
N LYS A 79 -12.74 -11.70 5.25
CA LYS A 79 -14.16 -11.57 4.88
C LYS A 79 -14.70 -10.18 5.22
N GLU A 80 -14.27 -9.63 6.35
CA GLU A 80 -14.69 -8.31 6.79
C GLU A 80 -14.26 -7.22 5.81
N PHE A 81 -12.98 -7.19 5.40
CA PHE A 81 -12.50 -6.21 4.43
C PHE A 81 -13.21 -6.36 3.09
N ARG A 82 -13.29 -7.58 2.57
CA ARG A 82 -13.87 -7.85 1.25
C ARG A 82 -15.35 -7.47 1.14
N GLN A 83 -16.11 -7.61 2.22
CA GLN A 83 -17.52 -7.23 2.27
C GLN A 83 -17.73 -5.74 2.48
N LYS A 84 -16.97 -5.11 3.38
CA LYS A 84 -17.14 -3.69 3.71
C LYS A 84 -16.45 -2.75 2.72
N HIS A 85 -15.32 -3.18 2.14
CA HIS A 85 -14.43 -2.36 1.32
C HIS A 85 -14.02 -3.10 0.03
N PRO A 86 -14.96 -3.49 -0.85
CA PRO A 86 -14.60 -4.16 -2.09
C PRO A 86 -13.69 -3.25 -2.93
N ALA A 87 -12.43 -3.65 -3.10
CA ALA A 87 -11.38 -2.87 -3.76
C ALA A 87 -10.45 -3.77 -4.57
N ILE A 88 -9.82 -3.21 -5.58
CA ILE A 88 -8.64 -3.79 -6.24
C ILE A 88 -7.45 -3.51 -5.34
N VAL A 89 -6.74 -4.54 -4.92
CA VAL A 89 -5.59 -4.41 -4.02
C VAL A 89 -4.33 -4.90 -4.73
N VAL A 90 -3.27 -4.09 -4.75
CA VAL A 90 -2.02 -4.45 -5.41
C VAL A 90 -0.84 -4.37 -4.45
N PHE A 91 0.04 -5.37 -4.55
CA PHE A 91 1.29 -5.50 -3.82
C PHE A 91 2.44 -5.58 -4.85
N PRO A 92 3.04 -4.46 -5.26
CA PRO A 92 4.25 -4.50 -6.09
C PRO A 92 5.43 -5.01 -5.26
N GLN A 93 6.41 -5.67 -5.92
CA GLN A 93 7.64 -6.10 -5.29
C GLN A 93 8.82 -5.23 -5.72
N CYS A 94 9.47 -4.61 -4.74
CA CYS A 94 10.66 -3.80 -4.95
C CYS A 94 11.86 -4.68 -5.32
N PRO A 95 12.62 -4.37 -6.35
CA PRO A 95 13.83 -5.12 -6.68
C PRO A 95 14.83 -5.19 -5.53
N LYS A 96 15.59 -6.29 -5.43
CA LYS A 96 16.53 -6.57 -4.34
C LYS A 96 17.52 -5.42 -4.09
N ASN A 97 18.00 -4.79 -5.15
CA ASN A 97 19.00 -3.73 -5.10
C ASN A 97 18.40 -2.32 -5.10
N SER A 98 17.10 -2.20 -4.83
CA SER A 98 16.37 -0.94 -4.86
C SER A 98 15.67 -0.63 -3.54
N TYR A 99 14.90 0.47 -3.52
CA TYR A 99 14.20 0.96 -2.34
C TYR A 99 12.96 1.75 -2.75
N TRP A 100 11.89 1.72 -1.94
CA TRP A 100 10.66 2.48 -2.21
C TRP A 100 10.79 3.99 -2.03
N ALA A 101 11.88 4.45 -1.44
CA ALA A 101 12.12 5.88 -1.17
C ALA A 101 13.54 6.29 -1.54
N SER A 102 13.70 7.54 -1.96
CA SER A 102 14.97 8.19 -2.26
C SER A 102 15.69 8.54 -0.95
N VAL A 103 16.30 7.57 -0.32
CA VAL A 103 16.90 7.70 0.99
C VAL A 103 18.35 7.22 1.01
N GLN A 104 19.25 8.03 1.58
CA GLN A 104 20.60 7.60 1.90
C GLN A 104 20.61 6.94 3.28
N LYS A 105 21.26 5.78 3.37
CA LYS A 105 21.39 4.99 4.60
C LYS A 105 22.81 5.13 5.10
N ASN A 106 23.01 5.84 6.20
CA ASN A 106 24.30 5.91 6.87
C ASN A 106 24.24 5.04 8.13
N GLN A 107 25.18 4.11 8.27
CA GLN A 107 25.32 3.31 9.47
C GLN A 107 26.23 4.09 10.44
N ILE A 108 25.69 4.58 11.57
CA ILE A 108 26.46 5.35 12.56
C ILE A 108 27.06 4.41 13.60
N HIS A 109 26.32 3.37 14.00
CA HIS A 109 26.76 2.29 14.90
C HIS A 109 26.14 0.97 14.43
N LYS A 110 26.70 -0.18 14.87
CA LYS A 110 26.24 -1.52 14.45
C LYS A 110 24.73 -1.76 14.59
N LYS A 111 24.02 -0.98 15.41
CA LYS A 111 22.59 -1.15 15.73
C LYS A 111 21.66 -0.03 15.24
N GLU A 112 22.18 1.16 14.89
CA GLU A 112 21.34 2.31 14.53
C GLU A 112 21.60 2.72 13.08
N LYS A 113 20.55 2.68 12.25
CA LYS A 113 20.60 3.16 10.86
C LYS A 113 20.02 4.58 10.80
N LYS A 114 20.83 5.52 10.34
CA LYS A 114 20.36 6.88 10.08
C LYS A 114 19.88 6.99 8.63
N PHE A 115 18.64 7.42 8.45
CA PHE A 115 18.04 7.66 7.15
C PHE A 115 18.06 9.16 6.83
N LYS A 116 18.65 9.52 5.69
CA LYS A 116 18.63 10.89 5.17
C LYS A 116 17.71 10.95 3.96
N PHE A 117 16.50 11.47 4.15
CA PHE A 117 15.52 11.65 3.09
C PHE A 117 15.89 12.84 2.20
N GLN A 118 15.85 12.67 0.88
CA GLN A 118 16.16 13.73 -0.06
C GLN A 118 15.09 14.82 0.00
N LYS A 119 15.50 16.08 -0.12
CA LYS A 119 14.58 17.22 -0.15
C LYS A 119 13.89 17.33 -1.52
N LYS A 120 14.68 17.18 -2.59
CA LYS A 120 14.19 17.21 -3.96
C LYS A 120 13.72 15.82 -4.36
N LEU A 121 12.56 15.74 -4.96
CA LEU A 121 12.03 14.53 -5.59
C LEU A 121 12.72 14.39 -6.95
N GLY A 122 13.89 13.77 -6.97
CA GLY A 122 14.65 13.52 -8.19
C GLY A 122 14.10 12.34 -9.00
N LYS A 123 14.70 12.06 -10.14
CA LYS A 123 14.41 10.87 -10.93
C LYS A 123 15.02 9.64 -10.25
N TYR A 124 14.19 8.70 -9.83
CA TYR A 124 14.60 7.43 -9.24
C TYR A 124 13.83 6.31 -9.91
N ARG A 125 14.55 5.40 -10.54
CA ARG A 125 14.01 4.37 -11.42
C ARG A 125 12.85 3.58 -10.81
N THR A 126 12.96 3.17 -9.56
CA THR A 126 11.91 2.36 -8.91
C THR A 126 10.63 3.15 -8.68
N GLN A 127 10.72 4.41 -8.25
CA GLN A 127 9.55 5.26 -8.04
C GLN A 127 8.87 5.60 -9.37
N GLU A 128 9.65 5.94 -10.40
CA GLU A 128 9.12 6.17 -11.76
C GLU A 128 8.43 4.91 -12.30
N LEU A 129 9.01 3.73 -12.05
CA LEU A 129 8.42 2.47 -12.48
C LEU A 129 7.07 2.20 -11.79
N VAL A 130 6.95 2.54 -10.49
CA VAL A 130 5.66 2.43 -9.77
C VAL A 130 4.65 3.45 -10.30
N GLU A 131 5.06 4.69 -10.58
CA GLU A 131 4.18 5.72 -11.17
C GLU A 131 3.63 5.26 -12.53
N LEU A 132 4.50 4.72 -13.40
CA LEU A 132 4.11 4.15 -14.71
C LEU A 132 3.20 2.93 -14.55
N PHE A 133 3.51 2.05 -13.62
CA PHE A 133 2.68 0.88 -13.29
C PHE A 133 1.27 1.28 -12.87
N LEU A 134 1.13 2.26 -11.99
CA LEU A 134 -0.19 2.72 -11.53
C LEU A 134 -1.01 3.32 -12.68
N ASN A 135 -0.38 4.08 -13.57
CA ASN A 135 -1.04 4.61 -14.76
C ASN A 135 -1.48 3.51 -15.74
N ASP A 136 -0.71 2.43 -15.86
CA ASP A 136 -1.06 1.29 -16.72
C ASP A 136 -2.17 0.44 -16.10
N LEU A 137 -2.15 0.29 -14.78
CA LEU A 137 -3.20 -0.41 -14.04
C LEU A 137 -4.58 0.24 -14.26
N GLU A 138 -4.65 1.58 -14.33
CA GLU A 138 -5.88 2.31 -14.62
C GLU A 138 -6.42 2.10 -16.05
N LYS A 139 -5.56 1.71 -17.00
CA LYS A 139 -5.99 1.32 -18.34
C LYS A 139 -6.53 -0.11 -18.37
N SER A 140 -5.96 -0.97 -17.53
CA SER A 140 -6.28 -2.40 -17.49
C SER A 140 -7.51 -2.74 -16.63
N TYR A 141 -7.79 -1.91 -15.63
CA TYR A 141 -8.87 -2.11 -14.68
C TYR A 141 -9.69 -0.84 -14.49
N LYS A 142 -11.00 -0.99 -14.35
CA LYS A 142 -11.89 0.15 -14.12
C LYS A 142 -11.78 0.64 -12.66
N ILE A 143 -10.75 1.45 -12.40
CA ILE A 143 -10.47 2.03 -11.09
C ILE A 143 -11.30 3.30 -10.89
N ASP A 144 -11.86 3.45 -9.69
CA ASP A 144 -12.45 4.70 -9.23
C ASP A 144 -11.31 5.68 -8.86
N THR A 145 -11.06 6.63 -9.75
CA THR A 145 -9.97 7.59 -9.63
C THR A 145 -10.11 8.55 -8.45
N THR A 146 -11.29 8.62 -7.84
CA THR A 146 -11.52 9.40 -6.62
C THR A 146 -11.19 8.62 -5.34
N ARG A 147 -11.05 7.28 -5.42
CA ARG A 147 -10.83 6.38 -4.28
C ARG A 147 -9.58 5.53 -4.47
N ARG A 148 -8.42 6.18 -4.54
CA ARG A 148 -7.11 5.54 -4.58
C ARG A 148 -6.41 5.71 -3.25
N TYR A 149 -5.96 4.64 -2.66
CA TYR A 149 -5.36 4.59 -1.33
C TYR A 149 -3.99 3.93 -1.39
N ILE A 150 -3.10 4.34 -0.51
CA ILE A 150 -1.76 3.75 -0.40
C ILE A 150 -1.39 3.52 1.05
N GLY A 151 -0.76 2.39 1.32
CA GLY A 151 -0.17 2.11 2.62
C GLY A 151 1.14 1.35 2.50
N GLY A 152 1.86 1.25 3.60
CA GLY A 152 3.08 0.47 3.64
C GLY A 152 3.77 0.50 4.98
N LEU A 153 4.70 -0.43 5.17
CA LEU A 153 5.45 -0.61 6.41
C LEU A 153 6.96 -0.43 6.22
N SER A 154 7.64 0.14 7.21
CA SER A 154 9.10 0.30 7.22
C SER A 154 9.60 1.01 5.95
N MET A 155 10.38 0.35 5.10
CA MET A 155 10.75 0.82 3.77
C MET A 155 9.51 1.25 2.95
N GLY A 156 8.41 0.47 3.00
CA GLY A 156 7.15 0.79 2.35
C GLY A 156 6.45 2.00 2.98
N GLY A 157 6.54 2.18 4.29
CA GLY A 157 6.08 3.40 4.95
C GLY A 157 6.81 4.65 4.50
N MET A 158 8.14 4.54 4.24
CA MET A 158 8.92 5.61 3.62
C MET A 158 8.49 5.87 2.19
N GLY A 159 8.26 4.80 1.41
CA GLY A 159 7.75 4.87 0.04
C GLY A 159 6.38 5.51 -0.05
N THR A 160 5.49 5.25 0.92
CA THR A 160 4.17 5.87 1.01
C THR A 160 4.27 7.40 1.08
N PHE A 161 5.12 7.95 1.96
CA PHE A 161 5.33 9.41 2.01
C PHE A 161 5.88 9.96 0.68
N GLU A 162 6.85 9.26 0.08
CA GLU A 162 7.47 9.77 -1.14
C GLU A 162 6.55 9.66 -2.36
N LEU A 163 5.84 8.54 -2.55
CA LEU A 163 4.92 8.40 -3.69
C LEU A 163 3.75 9.38 -3.62
N VAL A 164 3.20 9.63 -2.44
CA VAL A 164 2.17 10.69 -2.29
C VAL A 164 2.73 12.07 -2.61
N ALA A 165 3.99 12.35 -2.26
CA ALA A 165 4.63 13.62 -2.61
C ALA A 165 4.97 13.74 -4.11
N ARG A 166 5.27 12.62 -4.79
CA ARG A 166 5.53 12.56 -6.23
C ARG A 166 4.27 12.66 -7.08
N MET A 167 3.17 12.13 -6.55
CA MET A 167 1.87 12.08 -7.21
C MET A 167 0.86 12.93 -6.42
N PRO A 168 1.05 14.25 -6.33
CA PRO A 168 0.15 15.12 -5.57
C PRO A 168 -1.27 15.01 -6.14
N ASN A 169 -2.25 14.89 -5.27
CA ASN A 169 -3.67 14.68 -5.64
C ASN A 169 -4.01 13.32 -6.27
N TYR A 170 -3.10 12.38 -6.34
CA TYR A 170 -3.41 11.04 -6.85
C TYR A 170 -4.15 10.18 -5.80
N PHE A 171 -3.68 10.16 -4.55
CA PHE A 171 -4.25 9.34 -3.48
C PHE A 171 -5.26 10.11 -2.63
N ALA A 172 -6.40 9.48 -2.30
CA ALA A 172 -7.45 10.04 -1.44
C ALA A 172 -7.07 10.00 0.05
N ALA A 173 -6.39 8.93 0.49
CA ALA A 173 -5.82 8.81 1.82
C ALA A 173 -4.61 7.87 1.80
N ALA A 174 -3.79 7.94 2.84
CA ALA A 174 -2.61 7.10 3.00
C ALA A 174 -2.41 6.65 4.45
N PHE A 175 -1.76 5.49 4.66
CA PHE A 175 -1.31 5.08 5.98
C PHE A 175 0.14 4.59 5.93
N ALA A 176 0.94 4.98 6.91
CA ALA A 176 2.37 4.68 6.95
C ALA A 176 2.76 4.10 8.31
N ILE A 177 3.34 2.90 8.32
CA ILE A 177 3.72 2.17 9.53
C ILE A 177 5.24 2.16 9.66
N CYS A 178 5.79 2.56 10.81
CA CYS A 178 7.22 2.62 11.17
C CYS A 178 8.14 3.15 10.05
N GLY A 179 7.67 4.18 9.35
CA GLY A 179 8.37 4.81 8.24
C GLY A 179 8.94 6.19 8.56
N GLY A 180 9.02 7.02 7.53
CA GLY A 180 9.44 8.41 7.62
C GLY A 180 9.59 9.05 6.25
N GLY A 181 9.82 10.36 6.23
CA GLY A 181 9.97 11.12 5.00
C GLY A 181 10.71 12.44 5.24
N ASN A 182 10.82 13.26 4.20
CA ASN A 182 11.37 14.59 4.37
C ASN A 182 10.28 15.58 4.81
N PRO A 183 10.43 16.25 5.97
CA PRO A 183 9.41 17.19 6.45
C PRO A 183 9.13 18.36 5.50
N SER A 184 10.04 18.69 4.59
CA SER A 184 9.78 19.75 3.59
C SER A 184 8.68 19.38 2.59
N TRP A 185 8.29 18.11 2.48
CA TRP A 185 7.17 17.66 1.64
C TRP A 185 5.80 17.91 2.27
N SER A 186 5.73 18.33 3.54
CA SER A 186 4.47 18.43 4.29
C SER A 186 3.40 19.28 3.62
N LYS A 187 3.80 20.36 2.91
CA LYS A 187 2.86 21.18 2.13
C LYS A 187 2.33 20.44 0.90
N ILE A 188 3.18 19.67 0.21
CA ILE A 188 2.77 18.84 -0.94
C ILE A 188 1.81 17.72 -0.50
N LEU A 189 2.07 17.14 0.67
CA LEU A 189 1.26 16.07 1.26
C LEU A 189 -0.08 16.54 1.84
N SER A 190 -0.32 17.85 1.92
CA SER A 190 -1.48 18.42 2.64
C SER A 190 -2.84 18.00 2.08
N ASN A 191 -2.91 17.66 0.80
CA ASN A 191 -4.16 17.25 0.15
C ASN A 191 -4.51 15.77 0.35
N THR A 192 -3.64 15.01 1.02
CA THR A 192 -3.84 13.59 1.32
C THR A 192 -3.80 13.38 2.83
N PRO A 193 -4.92 13.01 3.48
CA PRO A 193 -4.92 12.59 4.88
C PRO A 193 -4.00 11.38 5.09
N PHE A 194 -3.24 11.41 6.19
CA PHE A 194 -2.36 10.32 6.59
C PHE A 194 -2.72 9.79 7.96
N TRP A 195 -2.75 8.46 8.12
CA TRP A 195 -2.67 7.84 9.43
C TRP A 195 -1.29 7.19 9.60
N ILE A 196 -0.53 7.69 10.53
CA ILE A 196 0.85 7.29 10.77
C ILE A 196 0.91 6.47 12.03
N PHE A 197 1.61 5.33 12.00
CA PHE A 197 1.79 4.42 13.12
C PHE A 197 3.26 4.19 13.40
N HIS A 198 3.66 4.12 14.68
CA HIS A 198 5.04 3.82 15.03
C HIS A 198 5.17 3.31 16.45
N GLY A 199 6.09 2.35 16.66
CA GLY A 199 6.50 1.91 17.98
C GLY A 199 7.49 2.89 18.62
N SER A 200 7.28 3.25 19.88
CA SER A 200 8.13 4.24 20.57
C SER A 200 9.56 3.75 20.82
N ASN A 201 9.78 2.42 20.82
CA ASN A 201 11.08 1.78 21.05
C ASN A 201 11.69 1.18 19.77
N ASP A 202 11.39 1.77 18.60
CA ASP A 202 11.94 1.32 17.32
C ASP A 202 13.42 1.72 17.18
N LEU A 203 14.30 0.72 17.21
CA LEU A 203 15.76 0.86 17.07
C LEU A 203 16.25 0.72 15.62
N ILE A 204 15.38 0.40 14.67
CA ILE A 204 15.72 0.21 13.24
C ILE A 204 15.41 1.46 12.44
N VAL A 205 14.17 1.97 12.59
CA VAL A 205 13.72 3.23 12.01
C VAL A 205 13.25 4.11 13.17
N SER A 206 14.07 5.09 13.55
CA SER A 206 13.79 5.92 14.72
C SER A 206 12.36 6.50 14.66
N TYR A 207 11.62 6.33 15.74
CA TYR A 207 10.29 6.92 16.00
C TYR A 207 10.23 8.41 15.64
N GLY A 208 11.35 9.12 15.85
CA GLY A 208 11.48 10.55 15.55
C GLY A 208 11.20 10.91 14.09
N TYR A 209 11.38 9.98 13.13
CA TYR A 209 11.07 10.25 11.72
C TYR A 209 9.57 10.40 11.49
N SER A 210 8.75 9.45 11.95
CA SER A 210 7.30 9.52 11.86
C SER A 210 6.72 10.69 12.66
N LYS A 211 7.19 10.88 13.91
CA LYS A 211 6.76 12.01 14.76
C LYS A 211 7.02 13.37 14.12
N ARG A 212 8.16 13.52 13.43
CA ARG A 212 8.51 14.76 12.70
C ARG A 212 7.59 14.96 11.50
N MET A 213 7.33 13.90 10.72
CA MET A 213 6.39 13.97 9.60
C MET A 213 5.01 14.40 10.09
N PHE A 214 4.46 13.72 11.09
CA PHE A 214 3.17 14.07 11.69
C PHE A 214 3.10 15.53 12.12
N ARG A 215 4.05 16.01 12.92
CA ARG A 215 4.06 17.40 13.42
C ARG A 215 4.04 18.43 12.31
N ASN A 216 4.75 18.19 11.22
CA ASN A 216 4.80 19.12 10.09
C ASN A 216 3.53 19.03 9.23
N MET A 217 3.04 17.82 8.94
CA MET A 217 1.83 17.61 8.14
C MET A 217 0.56 18.11 8.85
N LYS A 218 0.44 17.91 10.16
CA LYS A 218 -0.71 18.35 10.97
C LYS A 218 -0.98 19.85 10.89
N ARG A 219 0.04 20.65 10.54
CA ARG A 219 -0.09 22.11 10.34
C ARG A 219 -0.91 22.44 9.08
N TYR A 220 -0.91 21.55 8.09
CA TYR A 220 -1.56 21.77 6.79
C TYR A 220 -2.81 20.90 6.61
N ASN A 221 -2.86 19.73 7.25
CA ASN A 221 -3.99 18.81 7.16
C ASN A 221 -4.39 18.30 8.55
N LYS A 222 -5.55 18.77 9.03
CA LYS A 222 -6.07 18.42 10.36
C LYS A 222 -6.53 16.97 10.46
N GLU A 223 -6.80 16.30 9.33
CA GLU A 223 -7.20 14.88 9.29
C GLU A 223 -6.00 13.93 9.49
N THR A 224 -4.76 14.45 9.43
CA THR A 224 -3.58 13.62 9.71
C THR A 224 -3.61 13.11 11.15
N ARG A 225 -3.49 11.78 11.31
CA ARG A 225 -3.47 11.06 12.61
C ARG A 225 -2.10 10.47 12.88
N PHE A 226 -1.78 10.28 14.15
CA PHE A 226 -0.58 9.58 14.59
C PHE A 226 -0.88 8.72 15.82
N THR A 227 -0.65 7.42 15.67
CA THR A 227 -0.77 6.44 16.75
C THR A 227 0.62 5.98 17.16
N THR A 228 0.92 6.11 18.45
CA THR A 228 2.16 5.61 19.04
C THR A 228 1.87 4.35 19.82
N TYR A 229 2.63 3.30 19.57
CA TYR A 229 2.59 2.06 20.34
C TYR A 229 3.74 2.08 21.36
N GLU A 230 3.42 2.37 22.62
CA GLU A 230 4.42 2.52 23.67
C GLU A 230 5.15 1.21 23.96
N GLY A 231 6.49 1.27 24.02
CA GLY A 231 7.36 0.10 24.25
C GLY A 231 7.51 -0.83 23.06
N VAL A 232 6.74 -0.65 21.99
CA VAL A 232 6.81 -1.50 20.79
C VAL A 232 8.03 -1.14 19.94
N GLY A 233 8.72 -2.17 19.45
CA GLY A 233 9.87 -2.05 18.55
C GLY A 233 9.49 -1.83 17.09
N HIS A 234 10.39 -2.26 16.18
CA HIS A 234 10.22 -2.02 14.74
C HIS A 234 9.00 -2.72 14.14
N ASN A 235 8.62 -3.90 14.65
CA ASN A 235 7.49 -4.68 14.16
C ASN A 235 6.10 -4.10 14.58
N SER A 236 5.98 -2.80 14.71
CA SER A 236 4.73 -2.12 15.08
C SER A 236 3.57 -2.35 14.08
N TRP A 237 3.85 -2.92 12.90
CA TRP A 237 2.80 -3.34 11.96
C TRP A 237 1.90 -4.44 12.51
N ASP A 238 2.41 -5.35 13.38
CA ASP A 238 1.60 -6.40 13.99
C ASP A 238 0.47 -5.80 14.87
N THR A 239 0.71 -4.64 15.45
CA THR A 239 -0.27 -3.89 16.23
C THR A 239 -1.13 -3.00 15.33
N ALA A 240 -0.52 -2.30 14.37
CA ALA A 240 -1.24 -1.41 13.44
C ALA A 240 -2.26 -2.18 12.58
N PHE A 241 -1.98 -3.42 12.23
CA PHE A 241 -2.91 -4.28 11.49
C PHE A 241 -4.13 -4.74 12.31
N LYS A 242 -4.12 -4.53 13.61
CA LYS A 242 -5.26 -4.80 14.52
C LYS A 242 -6.13 -3.57 14.79
N GLU A 243 -5.78 -2.41 14.22
CA GLU A 243 -6.59 -1.20 14.34
C GLU A 243 -7.93 -1.35 13.60
N LEU A 244 -9.00 -1.50 14.36
CA LEU A 244 -10.34 -1.76 13.82
C LEU A 244 -10.85 -0.63 12.92
N GLU A 245 -10.44 0.60 13.20
CA GLU A 245 -10.85 1.78 12.43
C GLU A 245 -10.01 2.03 11.17
N LEU A 246 -8.89 1.32 10.96
CA LEU A 246 -7.93 1.65 9.89
C LEU A 246 -8.62 1.78 8.52
N PHE A 247 -9.30 0.75 8.08
CA PHE A 247 -9.93 0.76 6.76
C PHE A 247 -11.18 1.64 6.71
N THR A 248 -11.99 1.68 7.77
CA THR A 248 -13.13 2.59 7.85
C THR A 248 -12.66 4.04 7.69
N TRP A 249 -11.56 4.41 8.35
CA TRP A 249 -10.98 5.74 8.23
C TRP A 249 -10.37 5.98 6.84
N VAL A 250 -9.58 5.04 6.29
CA VAL A 250 -8.97 5.19 4.96
C VAL A 250 -10.04 5.37 3.89
N PHE A 251 -11.08 4.53 3.91
CA PHE A 251 -12.16 4.55 2.91
C PHE A 251 -13.20 5.67 3.11
N SER A 252 -13.13 6.43 4.20
CA SER A 252 -13.98 7.60 4.39
C SER A 252 -13.57 8.79 3.53
N PHE A 253 -12.38 8.77 2.93
CA PHE A 253 -11.88 9.85 2.10
C PHE A 253 -12.07 9.58 0.61
N THR A 254 -12.45 10.63 -0.11
CA THR A 254 -12.50 10.65 -1.58
C THR A 254 -11.81 11.90 -2.10
N LYS A 255 -11.22 11.81 -3.29
CA LYS A 255 -10.74 12.99 -4.02
C LYS A 255 -11.91 13.74 -4.66
N LYS A 256 -11.83 15.04 -4.61
CA LYS A 256 -12.72 15.93 -5.37
C LYS A 256 -12.25 16.09 -6.80
#